data_f3dc9d1a209e49122292eb17cf3d250a
#
_entry.id   f3dc9d1a209e49122292eb17cf3d250a
#
_cell.length_a   1.000
_cell.length_b   1.000
_cell.length_c   1.000
_cell.angle_alpha   90.00
_cell.angle_beta   90.00
_cell.angle_gamma   90.00
#
_symmetry.space_group_name_H-M   'P 1'
#
loop_
_entity.id
_entity.type
_entity.pdbx_description
1 polymer ?
#
loop_
_entity_poly.entity_id
_entity_poly.type
_entity_poly.pdbx_seq_one_letter_code
_entity_poly.pdbx_strand_id
1 'polypeptide(L)'
;MTLRFTMSRRVWTLLAVLVPLLLLFAWVAFRSGPLASVNVTIAQVEERSISPAMFGIGTVEARYTQKVGPTAAGRVTMVAVDVGDIVVAGQLLAQIDPIDLDQRIDAAAGGIARSAALEQAAVAQIADANARVVLARSVAARTEELKRGGWVTDAMVDQRRQELAAAQAGLAAAQANRSAATMDRGRLGAERSALVEQRANLRLVAPHAGLVVRRAVEPGTTVVAGQAVIEIIDPSQLWINVRFDQTQSAGLAAGQQVRIALRSRPNAPLSGIIERVEPMADALTEEVLAKAQFTVTGGLPAIGELAEVTVALPAQARSLAIPNAAVHRIDGQVGVWVVRDGDLVFAPVRLGAQDLEGWVQVLHGLTRGEDIVIHSARALSASSRFSIVDALP
;
A
#
# COMPACT_ATOMS: atom_id res chain seq x y z
N MET A 1 102.94 -2.41 -23.02
CA MET A 1 102.36 -1.06 -23.07
C MET A 1 101.17 -1.03 -22.12
N THR A 2 101.42 -0.70 -20.86
CA THR A 2 100.44 -0.69 -19.79
C THR A 2 99.82 0.72 -19.65
N LEU A 3 98.62 0.90 -20.09
CA LEU A 3 97.83 2.14 -19.90
C LEU A 3 97.37 2.22 -18.41
N ARG A 4 98.15 3.04 -17.65
CA ARG A 4 97.66 3.47 -16.31
C ARG A 4 96.66 4.60 -16.46
N PHE A 5 95.35 4.31 -16.30
CA PHE A 5 94.29 5.30 -16.18
C PHE A 5 94.38 5.95 -14.79
N THR A 6 95.01 7.10 -14.70
CA THR A 6 94.95 7.94 -13.47
C THR A 6 93.62 8.69 -13.45
N MET A 7 92.60 8.13 -12.81
CA MET A 7 91.35 8.79 -12.58
C MET A 7 91.53 9.98 -11.63
N SER A 8 91.12 11.18 -12.04
CA SER A 8 91.18 12.40 -11.24
C SER A 8 90.37 12.29 -9.97
N ARG A 9 90.76 12.97 -8.85
CA ARG A 9 89.99 12.95 -7.58
C ARG A 9 88.55 13.35 -7.76
N ARG A 10 88.17 14.18 -8.76
CA ARG A 10 86.80 14.55 -9.09
C ARG A 10 85.94 13.41 -9.63
N VAL A 11 86.58 12.47 -10.38
CA VAL A 11 85.87 11.28 -10.88
C VAL A 11 85.57 10.30 -9.74
N TRP A 12 86.49 10.17 -8.76
CA TRP A 12 86.26 9.34 -7.60
C TRP A 12 85.17 9.87 -6.68
N THR A 13 85.05 11.18 -6.47
CA THR A 13 83.99 11.80 -5.68
C THR A 13 82.62 11.69 -6.39
N LEU A 14 82.59 11.84 -7.72
CA LEU A 14 81.39 11.61 -8.50
C LEU A 14 80.90 10.15 -8.43
N LEU A 15 81.82 9.17 -8.57
CA LEU A 15 81.48 7.75 -8.43
C LEU A 15 81.03 7.40 -7.00
N ALA A 16 81.63 7.97 -5.97
CA ALA A 16 81.29 7.74 -4.57
C ALA A 16 79.86 8.27 -4.20
N VAL A 17 79.32 9.22 -4.96
CA VAL A 17 77.93 9.72 -4.78
C VAL A 17 76.97 9.05 -5.74
N LEU A 18 77.39 8.79 -7.00
CA LEU A 18 76.50 8.25 -8.03
C LEU A 18 76.19 6.76 -7.77
N VAL A 19 77.14 5.96 -7.32
CA VAL A 19 76.95 4.52 -7.04
C VAL A 19 75.96 4.27 -5.92
N PRO A 20 76.04 4.93 -4.71
CA PRO A 20 75.03 4.76 -3.68
C PRO A 20 73.67 5.31 -4.11
N LEU A 21 73.62 6.42 -4.91
CA LEU A 21 72.38 6.93 -5.45
C LEU A 21 71.68 5.93 -6.43
N LEU A 22 72.47 5.32 -7.32
CA LEU A 22 72.00 4.28 -8.21
C LEU A 22 71.57 3.00 -7.45
N LEU A 23 72.30 2.61 -6.39
CA LEU A 23 71.93 1.50 -5.52
C LEU A 23 70.65 1.81 -4.74
N LEU A 24 70.49 3.04 -4.22
CA LEU A 24 69.27 3.50 -3.57
C LEU A 24 68.09 3.50 -4.55
N PHE A 25 68.31 4.04 -5.74
CA PHE A 25 67.30 4.04 -6.79
C PHE A 25 66.90 2.63 -7.21
N ALA A 26 67.87 1.72 -7.40
CA ALA A 26 67.60 0.33 -7.67
C ALA A 26 66.82 -0.34 -6.51
N TRP A 27 67.26 -0.07 -5.27
CA TRP A 27 66.56 -0.61 -4.08
C TRP A 27 65.11 -0.13 -3.98
N VAL A 28 64.83 1.18 -4.21
CA VAL A 28 63.51 1.73 -4.23
C VAL A 28 62.69 1.16 -5.42
N ALA A 29 63.30 1.04 -6.60
CA ALA A 29 62.64 0.48 -7.78
C ALA A 29 62.21 -0.97 -7.59
N PHE A 30 63.01 -1.79 -6.92
CA PHE A 30 62.71 -3.21 -6.63
C PHE A 30 61.78 -3.37 -5.43
N ARG A 31 61.77 -2.46 -4.44
CA ARG A 31 60.99 -2.63 -3.21
C ARG A 31 59.64 -1.86 -3.23
N SER A 32 59.57 -0.74 -3.88
CA SER A 32 58.36 0.12 -3.89
C SER A 32 57.96 0.62 -5.29
N GLY A 33 58.78 0.33 -6.33
CA GLY A 33 58.59 0.75 -7.70
C GLY A 33 57.78 -0.22 -8.55
N PRO A 34 57.70 -0.01 -9.87
CA PRO A 34 56.93 -0.83 -10.80
C PRO A 34 57.44 -2.29 -10.95
N LEU A 35 58.65 -2.60 -10.42
CA LEU A 35 59.23 -3.95 -10.40
C LEU A 35 59.00 -4.70 -9.09
N ALA A 36 58.33 -4.07 -8.10
CA ALA A 36 58.00 -4.74 -6.84
C ALA A 36 56.91 -5.78 -7.05
N SER A 37 57.00 -6.93 -6.32
CA SER A 37 55.95 -7.94 -6.32
C SER A 37 54.66 -7.38 -5.75
N VAL A 38 53.54 -7.67 -6.38
CA VAL A 38 52.21 -7.32 -5.91
C VAL A 38 51.71 -8.42 -4.98
N ASN A 39 51.32 -8.08 -3.76
CA ASN A 39 50.72 -9.01 -2.86
C ASN A 39 49.29 -9.36 -3.37
N VAL A 40 49.01 -10.65 -3.45
CA VAL A 40 47.72 -11.17 -3.90
C VAL A 40 47.21 -12.22 -2.93
N THR A 41 45.92 -12.29 -2.73
CA THR A 41 45.26 -13.41 -2.08
C THR A 41 44.61 -14.29 -3.13
N ILE A 42 44.70 -15.60 -2.96
CA ILE A 42 44.18 -16.58 -3.92
C ILE A 42 43.09 -17.43 -3.30
N ALA A 43 42.19 -17.96 -4.14
CA ALA A 43 41.29 -19.07 -3.81
C ALA A 43 41.30 -20.10 -4.92
N GLN A 44 40.86 -21.29 -4.61
CA GLN A 44 40.71 -22.35 -5.59
C GLN A 44 39.32 -22.37 -6.19
N VAL A 45 39.23 -22.70 -7.47
CA VAL A 45 37.96 -22.94 -8.14
C VAL A 45 37.36 -24.24 -7.60
N GLU A 46 36.22 -24.13 -6.94
CA GLU A 46 35.53 -25.24 -6.28
C GLU A 46 34.24 -25.63 -6.99
N GLU A 47 33.81 -26.87 -6.80
CA GLU A 47 32.47 -27.30 -7.16
C GLU A 47 31.51 -27.03 -6.00
N ARG A 48 30.60 -26.08 -6.19
CA ARG A 48 29.61 -25.70 -5.18
C ARG A 48 28.19 -25.66 -5.80
N SER A 49 27.20 -25.94 -4.98
CA SER A 49 25.81 -25.64 -5.32
C SER A 49 25.55 -24.14 -5.02
N ILE A 50 25.24 -23.38 -6.02
CA ILE A 50 24.84 -21.98 -5.88
C ILE A 50 23.35 -21.95 -5.57
N SER A 51 22.97 -21.22 -4.53
CA SER A 51 21.59 -20.97 -4.15
C SER A 51 21.26 -19.52 -4.46
N PRO A 52 20.83 -19.22 -5.67
CA PRO A 52 20.49 -17.85 -6.03
C PRO A 52 19.37 -17.33 -5.12
N ALA A 53 19.45 -16.07 -4.76
CA ALA A 53 18.43 -15.44 -3.98
C ALA A 53 18.20 -14.02 -4.47
N MET A 54 16.95 -13.59 -4.42
CA MET A 54 16.58 -12.20 -4.71
C MET A 54 16.47 -11.45 -3.39
N PHE A 55 17.02 -10.27 -3.35
CA PHE A 55 16.95 -9.37 -2.22
C PHE A 55 16.06 -8.18 -2.58
N GLY A 56 15.15 -7.82 -1.67
CA GLY A 56 14.31 -6.65 -1.81
C GLY A 56 14.14 -5.94 -0.48
N ILE A 57 13.87 -4.66 -0.56
CA ILE A 57 13.52 -3.83 0.60
C ILE A 57 12.04 -3.50 0.54
N GLY A 58 11.37 -3.60 1.67
CA GLY A 58 9.95 -3.34 1.76
C GLY A 58 9.55 -2.60 3.02
N THR A 59 8.28 -2.28 3.10
CA THR A 59 7.65 -1.66 4.26
C THR A 59 6.49 -2.52 4.76
N VAL A 60 6.36 -2.61 6.08
CA VAL A 60 5.20 -3.24 6.72
C VAL A 60 3.98 -2.36 6.51
N GLU A 61 2.95 -2.91 5.91
CA GLU A 61 1.69 -2.21 5.69
C GLU A 61 0.51 -3.10 6.08
N ALA A 62 -0.60 -2.48 6.42
CA ALA A 62 -1.84 -3.21 6.56
C ALA A 62 -2.41 -3.55 5.17
N ARG A 63 -2.94 -4.76 5.03
CA ARG A 63 -3.62 -5.17 3.80
C ARG A 63 -4.78 -4.23 3.47
N TYR A 64 -5.53 -3.82 4.50
CA TYR A 64 -6.63 -2.88 4.39
C TYR A 64 -6.48 -1.79 5.46
N THR A 65 -6.48 -0.54 5.03
CA THR A 65 -6.55 0.61 5.91
C THR A 65 -7.89 1.29 5.70
N GLN A 66 -8.69 1.33 6.75
CA GLN A 66 -10.00 1.97 6.73
C GLN A 66 -9.87 3.40 7.21
N LYS A 67 -10.18 4.33 6.33
CA LYS A 67 -10.21 5.76 6.60
C LYS A 67 -11.63 6.17 6.95
N VAL A 68 -11.90 6.38 8.23
CA VAL A 68 -13.22 6.80 8.72
C VAL A 68 -13.27 8.31 8.77
N GLY A 69 -14.26 8.88 8.08
CA GLY A 69 -14.48 10.32 8.00
C GLY A 69 -15.95 10.65 7.75
N PRO A 70 -16.36 11.93 7.88
CA PRO A 70 -17.73 12.35 7.72
C PRO A 70 -18.17 12.35 6.24
N THR A 71 -19.48 12.19 6.03
CA THR A 71 -20.13 12.33 4.73
C THR A 71 -20.54 13.78 4.42
N ALA A 72 -20.53 14.66 5.43
CA ALA A 72 -20.80 16.08 5.32
C ALA A 72 -19.75 16.90 6.08
N ALA A 73 -19.50 18.12 5.64
CA ALA A 73 -18.60 19.04 6.33
C ALA A 73 -19.17 19.45 7.69
N GLY A 74 -18.28 19.58 8.70
CA GLY A 74 -18.66 20.03 10.03
C GLY A 74 -17.47 20.10 10.98
N ARG A 75 -17.70 20.63 12.18
CA ARG A 75 -16.68 20.72 13.22
C ARG A 75 -16.72 19.46 14.09
N VAL A 76 -15.55 18.86 14.33
CA VAL A 76 -15.39 17.75 15.26
C VAL A 76 -15.60 18.25 16.68
N THR A 77 -16.59 17.70 17.39
CA THR A 77 -16.87 18.06 18.79
C THR A 77 -16.10 17.18 19.75
N MET A 78 -15.93 15.90 19.39
CA MET A 78 -15.29 14.91 20.23
C MET A 78 -14.60 13.84 19.38
N VAL A 79 -13.45 13.39 19.83
CA VAL A 79 -12.78 12.15 19.37
C VAL A 79 -12.70 11.23 20.59
N ALA A 80 -13.29 10.03 20.47
CA ALA A 80 -13.48 9.10 21.59
C ALA A 80 -12.39 8.04 21.72
N VAL A 81 -11.45 8.01 20.74
CA VAL A 81 -10.38 7.00 20.67
C VAL A 81 -9.04 7.66 20.37
N ASP A 82 -7.94 7.00 20.72
CA ASP A 82 -6.59 7.46 20.41
C ASP A 82 -5.79 6.39 19.64
N VAL A 83 -4.60 6.79 19.16
CA VAL A 83 -3.68 5.87 18.49
C VAL A 83 -3.23 4.76 19.45
N GLY A 84 -3.34 3.52 18.98
CA GLY A 84 -3.05 2.32 19.76
C GLY A 84 -4.28 1.67 20.38
N ASP A 85 -5.45 2.31 20.35
CA ASP A 85 -6.70 1.72 20.85
C ASP A 85 -7.21 0.61 19.94
N ILE A 86 -7.70 -0.46 20.53
CA ILE A 86 -8.43 -1.52 19.85
C ILE A 86 -9.91 -1.17 19.89
N VAL A 87 -10.54 -1.14 18.74
CA VAL A 87 -11.96 -0.81 18.57
C VAL A 87 -12.76 -2.00 18.05
N VAL A 88 -14.04 -2.05 18.40
CA VAL A 88 -15.00 -3.04 17.91
C VAL A 88 -15.94 -2.41 16.86
N ALA A 89 -16.53 -3.23 15.99
CA ALA A 89 -17.51 -2.75 15.02
C ALA A 89 -18.67 -2.00 15.71
N GLY A 90 -19.06 -0.84 15.16
CA GLY A 90 -20.09 0.04 15.72
C GLY A 90 -19.65 0.94 16.88
N GLN A 91 -18.41 0.81 17.38
CA GLN A 91 -17.89 1.69 18.43
C GLN A 91 -17.77 3.14 17.91
N LEU A 92 -18.20 4.10 18.75
CA LEU A 92 -18.05 5.52 18.45
C LEU A 92 -16.58 5.93 18.44
N LEU A 93 -16.15 6.53 17.33
CA LEU A 93 -14.79 7.03 17.14
C LEU A 93 -14.70 8.53 17.31
N ALA A 94 -15.61 9.25 16.67
CA ALA A 94 -15.67 10.71 16.73
C ALA A 94 -17.10 11.19 16.51
N GLN A 95 -17.37 12.43 16.87
CA GLN A 95 -18.66 13.08 16.65
C GLN A 95 -18.45 14.45 16.02
N ILE A 96 -19.27 14.73 15.01
CA ILE A 96 -19.35 16.02 14.33
C ILE A 96 -20.50 16.82 14.94
N ASP A 97 -20.36 18.14 15.00
CA ASP A 97 -21.37 19.06 15.48
C ASP A 97 -22.61 19.00 14.57
N PRO A 98 -23.80 18.67 15.11
CA PRO A 98 -25.03 18.63 14.32
C PRO A 98 -25.55 20.02 13.91
N ILE A 99 -24.94 21.11 14.41
CA ILE A 99 -25.30 22.52 14.17
C ILE A 99 -26.81 22.73 14.42
N ASP A 100 -27.60 22.85 13.34
CA ASP A 100 -29.03 23.13 13.38
C ASP A 100 -29.92 21.89 13.10
N LEU A 101 -29.33 20.71 12.95
CA LEU A 101 -30.09 19.51 12.56
C LEU A 101 -31.13 19.09 13.58
N ASP A 102 -30.85 19.26 14.88
CA ASP A 102 -31.82 18.93 15.94
C ASP A 102 -33.05 19.84 15.84
N GLN A 103 -32.85 21.15 15.65
CA GLN A 103 -33.95 22.12 15.46
C GLN A 103 -34.72 21.84 14.19
N ARG A 104 -34.07 21.43 13.10
CA ARG A 104 -34.73 21.05 11.85
C ARG A 104 -35.56 19.77 11.98
N ILE A 105 -35.06 18.78 12.73
CA ILE A 105 -35.81 17.57 13.04
C ILE A 105 -37.06 17.90 13.87
N ASP A 106 -36.95 18.78 14.87
CA ASP A 106 -38.07 19.22 15.69
C ASP A 106 -39.08 20.03 14.88
N ALA A 107 -38.63 20.93 14.01
CA ALA A 107 -39.49 21.67 13.09
C ALA A 107 -40.27 20.73 12.14
N ALA A 108 -39.59 19.72 11.58
CA ALA A 108 -40.25 18.70 10.75
C ALA A 108 -41.27 17.89 11.55
N ALA A 109 -40.98 17.54 12.81
CA ALA A 109 -41.93 16.87 13.69
C ALA A 109 -43.19 17.73 13.96
N GLY A 110 -42.99 19.02 14.19
CA GLY A 110 -44.10 20.00 14.30
C GLY A 110 -44.94 20.08 13.01
N GLY A 111 -44.27 20.03 11.85
CA GLY A 111 -44.95 19.98 10.54
C GLY A 111 -45.81 18.72 10.39
N ILE A 112 -45.31 17.56 10.80
CA ILE A 112 -46.07 16.29 10.79
C ILE A 112 -47.29 16.37 11.72
N ALA A 113 -47.14 16.92 12.91
CA ALA A 113 -48.27 17.09 13.86
C ALA A 113 -49.34 17.99 13.29
N ARG A 114 -48.97 19.10 12.65
CA ARG A 114 -49.93 20.00 11.96
C ARG A 114 -50.65 19.29 10.80
N SER A 115 -49.93 18.55 9.97
CA SER A 115 -50.54 17.82 8.85
C SER A 115 -51.47 16.69 9.36
N ALA A 116 -51.17 16.05 10.48
CA ALA A 116 -52.03 15.07 11.15
C ALA A 116 -53.35 15.72 11.62
N ALA A 117 -53.31 16.96 12.16
CA ALA A 117 -54.50 17.68 12.56
C ALA A 117 -55.37 18.08 11.33
N LEU A 118 -54.72 18.45 10.21
CA LEU A 118 -55.42 18.71 8.94
C LEU A 118 -56.09 17.45 8.39
N GLU A 119 -55.42 16.30 8.48
CA GLU A 119 -56.02 15.01 8.08
C GLU A 119 -57.25 14.67 8.94
N GLN A 120 -57.23 14.90 10.26
CA GLN A 120 -58.38 14.71 11.14
C GLN A 120 -59.52 15.64 10.77
N ALA A 121 -59.22 16.92 10.46
CA ALA A 121 -60.22 17.87 10.00
C ALA A 121 -60.86 17.41 8.67
N ALA A 122 -60.07 16.90 7.74
CA ALA A 122 -60.58 16.35 6.48
C ALA A 122 -61.46 15.11 6.70
N VAL A 123 -61.16 14.25 7.68
CA VAL A 123 -62.01 13.12 8.08
C VAL A 123 -63.36 13.60 8.57
N ALA A 124 -63.42 14.68 9.38
CA ALA A 124 -64.68 15.28 9.81
C ALA A 124 -65.46 15.88 8.62
N GLN A 125 -64.78 16.51 7.66
CA GLN A 125 -65.43 17.01 6.42
C GLN A 125 -66.02 15.88 5.58
N ILE A 126 -65.34 14.71 5.48
CA ILE A 126 -65.89 13.54 4.80
C ILE A 126 -67.14 13.03 5.48
N ALA A 127 -67.16 13.00 6.82
CA ALA A 127 -68.35 12.57 7.58
C ALA A 127 -69.52 13.48 7.34
N ASP A 128 -69.32 14.81 7.33
CA ASP A 128 -70.42 15.81 6.98
C ASP A 128 -70.90 15.68 5.53
N ALA A 129 -69.93 15.58 4.56
CA ALA A 129 -70.27 15.41 3.15
C ALA A 129 -71.01 14.10 2.89
N ASN A 130 -70.65 13.03 3.57
CA ASN A 130 -71.32 11.71 3.47
C ASN A 130 -72.76 11.81 4.02
N ALA A 131 -72.96 12.46 5.15
CA ALA A 131 -74.34 12.71 5.69
C ALA A 131 -75.19 13.44 4.69
N ARG A 132 -74.63 14.46 4.00
CA ARG A 132 -75.38 15.21 2.94
C ARG A 132 -75.76 14.33 1.74
N VAL A 133 -74.83 13.45 1.32
CA VAL A 133 -75.13 12.49 0.24
C VAL A 133 -76.22 11.51 0.64
N VAL A 134 -76.20 10.97 1.88
CA VAL A 134 -77.27 10.12 2.39
C VAL A 134 -78.60 10.78 2.41
N LEU A 135 -78.66 12.03 2.88
CA LEU A 135 -79.93 12.85 2.86
C LEU A 135 -80.41 13.10 1.43
N ALA A 136 -79.51 13.61 0.56
CA ALA A 136 -79.87 13.93 -0.85
C ALA A 136 -80.36 12.66 -1.60
N ARG A 137 -79.71 11.51 -1.37
CA ARG A 137 -80.09 10.20 -1.95
C ARG A 137 -81.46 9.77 -1.50
N SER A 138 -81.81 9.88 -0.20
CA SER A 138 -83.11 9.53 0.34
C SER A 138 -84.22 10.41 -0.19
N VAL A 139 -83.94 11.71 -0.31
CA VAL A 139 -84.94 12.71 -0.88
C VAL A 139 -85.15 12.39 -2.38
N ALA A 140 -84.12 12.19 -3.16
CA ALA A 140 -84.19 11.86 -4.57
C ALA A 140 -85.00 10.58 -4.82
N ALA A 141 -84.72 9.51 -4.06
CA ALA A 141 -85.44 8.23 -4.15
C ALA A 141 -86.91 8.36 -3.84
N ARG A 142 -87.26 9.11 -2.78
CA ARG A 142 -88.69 9.40 -2.41
C ARG A 142 -89.38 10.23 -3.49
N THR A 143 -88.74 11.24 -4.07
CA THR A 143 -89.29 12.04 -5.15
C THR A 143 -89.52 11.23 -6.41
N GLU A 144 -88.65 10.29 -6.75
CA GLU A 144 -88.83 9.36 -7.86
C GLU A 144 -90.05 8.40 -7.63
N GLU A 145 -90.27 7.98 -6.40
CA GLU A 145 -91.40 7.14 -6.04
C GLU A 145 -92.69 7.92 -6.16
N LEU A 146 -92.76 9.16 -5.68
CA LEU A 146 -93.87 10.06 -5.83
C LEU A 146 -94.20 10.40 -7.31
N LYS A 147 -93.22 10.52 -8.17
CA LYS A 147 -93.38 10.68 -9.62
C LYS A 147 -94.08 9.47 -10.24
N ARG A 148 -93.72 8.27 -9.85
CA ARG A 148 -94.38 7.04 -10.30
C ARG A 148 -95.89 7.02 -9.95
N GLY A 149 -96.24 7.68 -8.85
CA GLY A 149 -97.64 7.90 -8.45
C GLY A 149 -98.31 9.09 -9.10
N GLY A 150 -97.64 9.91 -9.93
CA GLY A 150 -98.17 11.07 -10.61
C GLY A 150 -98.24 12.35 -9.75
N TRP A 151 -97.57 12.39 -8.59
CA TRP A 151 -97.68 13.44 -7.60
C TRP A 151 -96.70 14.61 -7.76
N VAL A 152 -95.64 14.42 -8.57
CA VAL A 152 -94.63 15.44 -8.77
C VAL A 152 -94.25 15.54 -10.26
N THR A 153 -93.66 16.72 -10.66
CA THR A 153 -93.22 17.00 -12.04
C THR A 153 -91.81 16.42 -12.34
N ASP A 154 -91.48 16.28 -13.65
CA ASP A 154 -90.15 15.89 -14.10
C ASP A 154 -89.11 16.90 -13.62
N ALA A 155 -89.37 18.15 -13.70
CA ALA A 155 -88.45 19.20 -13.22
C ALA A 155 -88.11 19.09 -11.73
N MET A 156 -89.06 18.60 -10.90
CA MET A 156 -88.76 18.33 -9.48
C MET A 156 -87.80 17.14 -9.29
N VAL A 157 -87.95 16.10 -10.06
CA VAL A 157 -87.06 14.92 -10.03
C VAL A 157 -85.65 15.30 -10.50
N ASP A 158 -85.57 16.07 -11.60
CA ASP A 158 -84.27 16.50 -12.15
C ASP A 158 -83.56 17.45 -11.18
N GLN A 159 -84.29 18.32 -10.50
CA GLN A 159 -83.70 19.14 -9.43
C GLN A 159 -83.10 18.30 -8.29
N ARG A 160 -83.85 17.26 -7.82
CA ARG A 160 -83.28 16.38 -6.73
C ARG A 160 -82.11 15.49 -7.19
N ARG A 161 -82.08 15.09 -8.46
CA ARG A 161 -80.95 14.45 -9.04
C ARG A 161 -79.72 15.34 -9.11
N GLN A 162 -79.87 16.58 -9.48
CA GLN A 162 -78.80 17.60 -9.47
C GLN A 162 -78.31 17.83 -8.05
N GLU A 163 -79.18 17.96 -7.04
CA GLU A 163 -78.79 18.08 -5.63
C GLU A 163 -77.98 16.85 -5.15
N LEU A 164 -78.38 15.63 -5.53
CA LEU A 164 -77.63 14.42 -5.22
C LEU A 164 -76.26 14.43 -5.90
N ALA A 165 -76.18 14.80 -7.17
CA ALA A 165 -74.92 14.86 -7.91
C ALA A 165 -74.01 15.94 -7.29
N ALA A 166 -74.48 17.07 -6.87
CA ALA A 166 -73.76 18.12 -6.17
C ALA A 166 -73.17 17.59 -4.81
N ALA A 167 -73.99 16.87 -4.03
CA ALA A 167 -73.61 16.29 -2.77
C ALA A 167 -72.52 15.22 -2.98
N GLN A 168 -72.63 14.39 -4.02
CA GLN A 168 -71.58 13.38 -4.38
C GLN A 168 -70.32 14.06 -4.80
N ALA A 169 -70.34 15.12 -5.59
CA ALA A 169 -69.13 15.88 -5.95
C ALA A 169 -68.48 16.49 -4.71
N GLY A 170 -69.28 17.00 -3.75
CA GLY A 170 -68.80 17.51 -2.47
C GLY A 170 -68.05 16.43 -1.64
N LEU A 171 -68.59 15.19 -1.62
CA LEU A 171 -67.94 14.07 -0.95
C LEU A 171 -66.61 13.70 -1.64
N ALA A 172 -66.62 13.67 -2.96
CA ALA A 172 -65.39 13.39 -3.72
C ALA A 172 -64.31 14.44 -3.45
N ALA A 173 -64.66 15.73 -3.39
CA ALA A 173 -63.76 16.81 -3.05
C ALA A 173 -63.22 16.68 -1.61
N ALA A 174 -64.04 16.32 -0.62
CA ALA A 174 -63.58 16.08 0.75
C ALA A 174 -62.60 14.86 0.85
N GLN A 175 -62.87 13.79 0.08
CA GLN A 175 -61.98 12.63 -0.02
C GLN A 175 -60.64 13.01 -0.64
N ALA A 176 -60.63 13.84 -1.71
CA ALA A 176 -59.40 14.33 -2.33
C ALA A 176 -58.57 15.19 -1.36
N ASN A 177 -59.25 16.08 -0.57
CA ASN A 177 -58.58 16.88 0.46
C ASN A 177 -57.90 16.00 1.53
N ARG A 178 -58.58 14.93 2.00
CA ARG A 178 -57.98 13.97 2.93
C ARG A 178 -56.78 13.31 2.30
N SER A 179 -56.87 12.83 1.06
CA SER A 179 -55.78 12.21 0.34
C SER A 179 -54.58 13.16 0.25
N ALA A 180 -54.80 14.43 -0.08
CA ALA A 180 -53.76 15.43 -0.12
C ALA A 180 -53.08 15.66 1.24
N ALA A 181 -53.84 15.72 2.34
CA ALA A 181 -53.32 15.86 3.70
C ALA A 181 -52.48 14.61 4.12
N THR A 182 -52.95 13.40 3.76
CA THR A 182 -52.23 12.15 4.01
C THR A 182 -50.90 12.11 3.25
N MET A 183 -50.89 12.52 1.98
CA MET A 183 -49.67 12.60 1.15
C MET A 183 -48.66 13.62 1.71
N ASP A 184 -49.14 14.80 2.14
CA ASP A 184 -48.29 15.84 2.72
C ASP A 184 -47.66 15.36 4.03
N ARG A 185 -48.42 14.67 4.90
CA ARG A 185 -47.89 14.02 6.11
C ARG A 185 -46.80 12.99 5.77
N GLY A 186 -47.02 12.18 4.72
CA GLY A 186 -46.03 11.20 4.24
C GLY A 186 -44.73 11.89 3.78
N ARG A 187 -44.86 12.98 3.00
CA ARG A 187 -43.72 13.78 2.53
C ARG A 187 -42.90 14.35 3.70
N LEU A 188 -43.56 14.97 4.68
CA LEU A 188 -42.92 15.51 5.89
C LEU A 188 -42.28 14.42 6.74
N GLY A 189 -42.91 13.21 6.78
CA GLY A 189 -42.33 12.02 7.43
C GLY A 189 -41.01 11.58 6.78
N ALA A 190 -40.96 11.51 5.45
CA ALA A 190 -39.77 11.21 4.70
C ALA A 190 -38.66 12.26 4.90
N GLU A 191 -39.03 13.55 4.88
CA GLU A 191 -38.09 14.65 5.15
C GLU A 191 -37.47 14.56 6.54
N ARG A 192 -38.29 14.31 7.59
CA ARG A 192 -37.78 14.08 8.95
C ARG A 192 -36.84 12.87 9.02
N SER A 193 -37.18 11.75 8.36
CA SER A 193 -36.32 10.58 8.34
C SER A 193 -34.98 10.87 7.71
N ALA A 194 -34.95 11.62 6.61
CA ALA A 194 -33.70 12.03 5.96
C ALA A 194 -32.79 12.87 6.88
N LEU A 195 -33.39 13.80 7.65
CA LEU A 195 -32.68 14.62 8.64
C LEU A 195 -32.14 13.77 9.79
N VAL A 196 -32.88 12.76 10.26
CA VAL A 196 -32.44 11.83 11.30
C VAL A 196 -31.27 11.00 10.82
N GLU A 197 -31.31 10.48 9.58
CA GLU A 197 -30.18 9.76 8.97
C GLU A 197 -28.96 10.68 8.78
N GLN A 198 -29.16 11.91 8.34
CA GLN A 198 -28.08 12.89 8.23
C GLN A 198 -27.42 13.14 9.60
N ARG A 199 -28.21 13.25 10.68
CA ARG A 199 -27.69 13.37 12.05
C ARG A 199 -26.94 12.11 12.49
N ALA A 200 -27.44 10.93 12.16
CA ALA A 200 -26.78 9.66 12.50
C ALA A 200 -25.40 9.56 11.83
N ASN A 201 -25.27 10.02 10.58
CA ASN A 201 -24.01 10.03 9.83
C ASN A 201 -22.95 11.00 10.37
N LEU A 202 -23.32 11.92 11.29
CA LEU A 202 -22.36 12.76 12.00
C LEU A 202 -21.66 12.03 13.17
N ARG A 203 -22.13 10.84 13.52
CA ARG A 203 -21.47 9.94 14.48
C ARG A 203 -20.58 8.98 13.69
N LEU A 204 -19.29 9.21 13.72
CA LEU A 204 -18.31 8.35 13.07
C LEU A 204 -18.11 7.10 13.92
N VAL A 205 -18.48 5.94 13.39
CA VAL A 205 -18.36 4.66 14.05
C VAL A 205 -17.40 3.74 13.30
N ALA A 206 -16.78 2.81 14.02
CA ALA A 206 -15.89 1.82 13.43
C ALA A 206 -16.70 0.84 12.55
N PRO A 207 -16.38 0.70 11.25
CA PRO A 207 -17.07 -0.25 10.39
C PRO A 207 -16.73 -1.70 10.73
N HIS A 208 -15.53 -1.98 11.24
CA HIS A 208 -15.03 -3.27 11.67
C HIS A 208 -14.20 -3.14 12.94
N ALA A 209 -13.96 -4.25 13.62
CA ALA A 209 -12.98 -4.32 14.69
C ALA A 209 -11.56 -4.11 14.12
N GLY A 210 -10.69 -3.43 14.87
CA GLY A 210 -9.32 -3.17 14.43
C GLY A 210 -8.53 -2.32 15.41
N LEU A 211 -7.32 -1.96 15.00
CA LEU A 211 -6.40 -1.10 15.74
C LEU A 211 -6.38 0.30 15.11
N VAL A 212 -6.53 1.32 15.93
CA VAL A 212 -6.38 2.72 15.50
C VAL A 212 -4.88 3.01 15.28
N VAL A 213 -4.51 3.32 14.05
CA VAL A 213 -3.11 3.63 13.70
C VAL A 213 -2.85 5.11 13.51
N ARG A 214 -3.91 5.89 13.28
CA ARG A 214 -3.79 7.31 13.09
C ARG A 214 -5.03 8.06 13.52
N ARG A 215 -4.84 9.15 14.26
CA ARG A 215 -5.80 10.18 14.54
C ARG A 215 -5.39 11.42 13.77
N ALA A 216 -6.13 11.73 12.71
CA ALA A 216 -5.76 12.79 11.77
C ALA A 216 -6.31 14.16 12.18
N VAL A 217 -7.23 14.21 13.16
CA VAL A 217 -7.99 15.42 13.49
C VAL A 217 -8.21 15.52 15.00
N GLU A 218 -8.13 16.74 15.52
CA GLU A 218 -8.40 17.07 16.93
C GLU A 218 -9.82 17.64 17.10
N PRO A 219 -10.42 17.53 18.31
CA PRO A 219 -11.65 18.24 18.66
C PRO A 219 -11.52 19.74 18.41
N GLY A 220 -12.58 20.35 17.85
CA GLY A 220 -12.59 21.75 17.43
C GLY A 220 -12.20 21.99 15.98
N THR A 221 -11.59 21.04 15.29
CA THR A 221 -11.20 21.14 13.88
C THR A 221 -12.43 21.01 12.97
N THR A 222 -12.47 21.80 11.91
CA THR A 222 -13.48 21.66 10.85
C THR A 222 -12.96 20.71 9.78
N VAL A 223 -13.76 19.71 9.42
CA VAL A 223 -13.47 18.69 8.41
C VAL A 223 -14.44 18.78 7.24
N VAL A 224 -13.99 18.35 6.08
CA VAL A 224 -14.82 18.26 4.88
C VAL A 224 -15.28 16.82 4.64
N ALA A 225 -16.29 16.66 3.81
CA ALA A 225 -16.77 15.33 3.42
C ALA A 225 -15.65 14.49 2.81
N GLY A 226 -15.51 13.23 3.24
CA GLY A 226 -14.47 12.30 2.78
C GLY A 226 -13.09 12.49 3.42
N GLN A 227 -12.87 13.53 4.23
CA GLN A 227 -11.63 13.70 4.97
C GLN A 227 -11.50 12.63 6.07
N ALA A 228 -10.39 11.89 6.08
CA ALA A 228 -10.14 10.92 7.14
C ALA A 228 -9.95 11.61 8.49
N VAL A 229 -10.69 11.16 9.50
CA VAL A 229 -10.56 11.55 10.91
C VAL A 229 -9.78 10.52 11.69
N ILE A 230 -10.10 9.24 11.50
CA ILE A 230 -9.46 8.09 12.13
C ILE A 230 -9.09 7.07 11.06
N GLU A 231 -7.90 6.48 11.17
CA GLU A 231 -7.47 5.34 10.34
C GLU A 231 -7.37 4.09 11.20
N ILE A 232 -8.04 3.02 10.76
CA ILE A 232 -8.14 1.74 11.44
C ILE A 232 -7.58 0.66 10.53
N ILE A 233 -6.83 -0.28 11.10
CA ILE A 233 -6.32 -1.46 10.40
C ILE A 233 -6.74 -2.74 11.10
N ASP A 234 -6.70 -3.84 10.36
CA ASP A 234 -6.74 -5.19 10.94
C ASP A 234 -5.30 -5.65 11.23
N PRO A 235 -4.89 -5.75 12.51
CA PRO A 235 -3.53 -6.15 12.86
C PRO A 235 -3.21 -7.61 12.53
N SER A 236 -4.21 -8.44 12.22
CA SER A 236 -4.02 -9.82 11.78
C SER A 236 -3.68 -9.95 10.30
N GLN A 237 -3.93 -8.91 9.53
CA GLN A 237 -3.74 -8.88 8.07
C GLN A 237 -2.70 -7.84 7.66
N LEU A 238 -1.46 -8.15 8.02
CA LEU A 238 -0.31 -7.35 7.58
C LEU A 238 0.40 -8.05 6.44
N TRP A 239 1.01 -7.25 5.59
CA TRP A 239 1.93 -7.70 4.56
C TRP A 239 3.13 -6.76 4.47
N ILE A 240 4.11 -7.14 3.68
CA ILE A 240 5.23 -6.28 3.33
C ILE A 240 5.12 -5.94 1.86
N ASN A 241 5.11 -4.66 1.54
CA ASN A 241 5.28 -4.16 0.20
C ASN A 241 6.77 -4.18 -0.13
N VAL A 242 7.20 -5.18 -0.88
CA VAL A 242 8.63 -5.40 -1.20
C VAL A 242 8.90 -4.91 -2.60
N ARG A 243 10.00 -4.21 -2.77
CA ARG A 243 10.53 -3.76 -4.06
C ARG A 243 11.74 -4.58 -4.42
N PHE A 244 11.72 -5.18 -5.59
CA PHE A 244 12.82 -5.93 -6.17
C PHE A 244 13.32 -5.23 -7.42
N ASP A 245 14.63 -5.22 -7.62
CA ASP A 245 15.23 -4.74 -8.86
C ASP A 245 14.72 -5.55 -10.06
N GLN A 246 14.25 -4.89 -11.11
CA GLN A 246 13.68 -5.52 -12.30
C GLN A 246 14.68 -6.45 -12.99
N THR A 247 15.98 -6.11 -12.98
CA THR A 247 17.02 -6.94 -13.62
C THR A 247 17.25 -8.25 -12.88
N GLN A 248 16.91 -8.31 -11.58
CA GLN A 248 17.07 -9.49 -10.73
C GLN A 248 15.74 -10.21 -10.45
N SER A 249 14.62 -9.64 -10.86
CA SER A 249 13.28 -10.18 -10.56
C SER A 249 12.85 -11.35 -11.46
N ALA A 250 13.70 -11.78 -12.38
CA ALA A 250 13.41 -12.94 -13.22
C ALA A 250 13.18 -14.20 -12.38
N GLY A 251 11.97 -14.76 -12.46
CA GLY A 251 11.56 -15.91 -11.66
C GLY A 251 10.86 -15.58 -10.35
N LEU A 252 10.61 -14.30 -10.03
CA LEU A 252 9.77 -13.90 -8.92
C LEU A 252 8.31 -14.31 -9.20
N ALA A 253 7.72 -15.09 -8.31
CA ALA A 253 6.38 -15.62 -8.48
C ALA A 253 5.62 -15.72 -7.14
N ALA A 254 4.30 -15.67 -7.21
CA ALA A 254 3.45 -15.97 -6.05
C ALA A 254 3.68 -17.40 -5.55
N GLY A 255 3.56 -17.58 -4.24
CA GLY A 255 3.78 -18.87 -3.56
C GLY A 255 5.21 -19.14 -3.13
N GLN A 256 6.18 -18.32 -3.53
CA GLN A 256 7.58 -18.48 -3.09
C GLN A 256 7.74 -18.13 -1.62
N GLN A 257 8.53 -18.95 -0.93
CA GLN A 257 8.89 -18.68 0.47
C GLN A 257 9.89 -17.53 0.56
N VAL A 258 9.71 -16.69 1.57
CA VAL A 258 10.57 -15.56 1.84
C VAL A 258 11.03 -15.55 3.29
N ARG A 259 12.25 -15.08 3.49
CA ARG A 259 12.80 -14.71 4.79
C ARG A 259 12.68 -13.19 4.93
N ILE A 260 12.13 -12.74 6.03
CA ILE A 260 11.85 -11.34 6.31
C ILE A 260 12.59 -10.93 7.57
N ALA A 261 13.48 -9.96 7.47
CA ALA A 261 14.18 -9.36 8.59
C ALA A 261 13.64 -7.93 8.82
N LEU A 262 12.90 -7.74 9.89
CA LEU A 262 12.43 -6.41 10.29
C LEU A 262 13.59 -5.57 10.83
N ARG A 263 13.60 -4.28 10.50
CA ARG A 263 14.68 -3.37 10.94
C ARG A 263 14.83 -3.29 12.46
N SER A 264 13.72 -3.39 13.20
CA SER A 264 13.71 -3.43 14.67
C SER A 264 14.23 -4.76 15.24
N ARG A 265 14.21 -5.84 14.46
CA ARG A 265 14.55 -7.21 14.90
C ARG A 265 15.36 -7.97 13.86
N PRO A 266 16.56 -7.50 13.49
CA PRO A 266 17.34 -8.09 12.38
C PRO A 266 17.78 -9.55 12.65
N ASN A 267 17.97 -9.90 13.92
CA ASN A 267 18.42 -11.23 14.35
C ASN A 267 17.28 -12.25 14.58
N ALA A 268 16.01 -11.83 14.37
CA ALA A 268 14.84 -12.69 14.51
C ALA A 268 14.01 -12.67 13.21
N PRO A 269 14.52 -13.29 12.12
CA PRO A 269 13.83 -13.27 10.84
C PRO A 269 12.51 -14.01 10.92
N LEU A 270 11.50 -13.47 10.25
CA LEU A 270 10.20 -14.07 10.07
C LEU A 270 10.15 -14.85 8.76
N SER A 271 9.33 -15.88 8.72
CA SER A 271 9.03 -16.59 7.47
C SER A 271 7.72 -16.07 6.89
N GLY A 272 7.67 -15.96 5.57
CA GLY A 272 6.50 -15.53 4.83
C GLY A 272 6.44 -16.15 3.45
N ILE A 273 5.45 -15.74 2.68
CA ILE A 273 5.27 -16.15 1.28
C ILE A 273 4.97 -14.91 0.42
N ILE A 274 5.42 -14.93 -0.82
CA ILE A 274 4.96 -13.97 -1.81
C ILE A 274 3.51 -14.31 -2.14
N GLU A 275 2.59 -13.46 -1.73
CA GLU A 275 1.17 -13.64 -2.04
C GLU A 275 0.86 -13.21 -3.48
N ARG A 276 1.48 -12.10 -3.90
CA ARG A 276 1.26 -11.53 -5.23
C ARG A 276 2.47 -10.72 -5.69
N VAL A 277 2.75 -10.81 -6.97
CA VAL A 277 3.65 -9.89 -7.68
C VAL A 277 2.76 -8.94 -8.47
N GLU A 278 2.98 -7.64 -8.32
CA GLU A 278 2.19 -6.64 -9.04
C GLU A 278 2.56 -6.66 -10.52
N PRO A 279 1.57 -6.63 -11.43
CA PRO A 279 1.85 -6.71 -12.86
C PRO A 279 2.43 -5.42 -13.46
N MET A 280 2.41 -4.33 -12.69
CA MET A 280 2.94 -3.04 -13.09
C MET A 280 4.26 -2.78 -12.36
N ALA A 281 5.34 -2.61 -13.11
CA ALA A 281 6.62 -2.15 -12.60
C ALA A 281 6.66 -0.61 -12.55
N ASP A 282 7.47 -0.07 -11.66
CA ASP A 282 7.76 1.36 -11.61
C ASP A 282 8.81 1.69 -12.66
N ALA A 283 8.43 2.47 -13.69
CA ALA A 283 9.34 2.84 -14.79
C ALA A 283 10.43 3.85 -14.36
N LEU A 284 10.27 4.54 -13.24
CA LEU A 284 11.24 5.52 -12.75
C LEU A 284 12.31 4.86 -11.88
N THR A 285 11.91 3.94 -11.00
CA THR A 285 12.82 3.24 -10.08
C THR A 285 13.31 1.91 -10.65
N GLU A 286 12.74 1.43 -11.76
CA GLU A 286 13.02 0.12 -12.37
C GLU A 286 12.81 -1.04 -11.38
N GLU A 287 11.77 -0.92 -10.53
CA GLU A 287 11.45 -1.89 -9.48
C GLU A 287 10.15 -2.62 -9.79
N VAL A 288 10.10 -3.89 -9.38
CA VAL A 288 8.90 -4.73 -9.35
C VAL A 288 8.40 -4.82 -7.93
N LEU A 289 7.12 -4.49 -7.72
CA LEU A 289 6.48 -4.57 -6.42
C LEU A 289 5.89 -5.96 -6.20
N ALA A 290 6.19 -6.55 -5.04
CA ALA A 290 5.56 -7.78 -4.57
C ALA A 290 4.97 -7.59 -3.17
N LYS A 291 3.91 -8.34 -2.89
CA LYS A 291 3.26 -8.39 -1.58
C LYS A 291 3.67 -9.69 -0.88
N ALA A 292 4.39 -9.57 0.22
CA ALA A 292 4.76 -10.72 1.03
C ALA A 292 3.88 -10.79 2.27
N GLN A 293 3.15 -11.88 2.44
CA GLN A 293 2.38 -12.19 3.64
C GLN A 293 3.29 -12.87 4.65
N PHE A 294 3.12 -12.56 5.93
CA PHE A 294 3.88 -13.15 7.03
C PHE A 294 3.02 -13.32 8.27
N THR A 295 3.44 -14.22 9.14
CA THR A 295 2.79 -14.40 10.45
C THR A 295 3.51 -13.55 11.48
N VAL A 296 2.77 -12.70 12.16
CA VAL A 296 3.30 -11.84 13.22
C VAL A 296 3.66 -12.70 14.44
N THR A 297 4.93 -12.69 14.82
CA THR A 297 5.43 -13.34 16.03
C THR A 297 6.23 -12.34 16.88
N GLY A 298 6.08 -12.40 18.18
CA GLY A 298 6.88 -11.57 19.10
C GLY A 298 6.47 -10.09 19.17
N GLY A 299 5.19 -9.77 18.89
CA GLY A 299 4.63 -8.42 18.96
C GLY A 299 4.39 -7.79 17.59
N LEU A 300 3.40 -6.89 17.53
CA LEU A 300 3.01 -6.19 16.30
C LEU A 300 4.16 -5.28 15.83
N PRO A 301 4.62 -5.40 14.59
CA PRO A 301 5.58 -4.45 14.02
C PRO A 301 4.91 -3.08 13.79
N ALA A 302 5.70 -2.02 13.78
CA ALA A 302 5.19 -0.71 13.43
C ALA A 302 4.77 -0.66 11.96
N ILE A 303 3.60 -0.06 11.69
CA ILE A 303 3.18 0.20 10.31
C ILE A 303 4.14 1.24 9.70
N GLY A 304 4.66 0.94 8.50
CA GLY A 304 5.73 1.72 7.86
C GLY A 304 7.14 1.28 8.24
N GLU A 305 7.31 0.27 9.10
CA GLU A 305 8.63 -0.28 9.43
C GLU A 305 9.28 -0.90 8.20
N LEU A 306 10.58 -0.64 8.02
CA LEU A 306 11.37 -1.24 6.96
C LEU A 306 11.66 -2.71 7.25
N ALA A 307 11.61 -3.50 6.20
CA ALA A 307 11.92 -4.91 6.21
C ALA A 307 12.83 -5.28 5.03
N GLU A 308 13.81 -6.14 5.29
CA GLU A 308 14.62 -6.78 4.27
C GLU A 308 13.99 -8.14 3.96
N VAL A 309 13.75 -8.40 2.68
CA VAL A 309 13.10 -9.63 2.23
C VAL A 309 14.00 -10.36 1.27
N THR A 310 14.27 -11.62 1.59
CA THR A 310 15.07 -12.52 0.75
C THR A 310 14.17 -13.63 0.23
N VAL A 311 14.10 -13.77 -1.09
CA VAL A 311 13.44 -14.87 -1.78
C VAL A 311 14.48 -15.88 -2.20
N ALA A 312 14.44 -17.10 -1.66
CA ALA A 312 15.30 -18.16 -2.09
C ALA A 312 14.80 -18.75 -3.43
N LEU A 313 15.66 -18.78 -4.42
CA LEU A 313 15.39 -19.48 -5.68
C LEU A 313 15.88 -20.93 -5.58
N PRO A 314 15.39 -21.84 -6.44
CA PRO A 314 15.84 -23.21 -6.44
C PRO A 314 17.37 -23.30 -6.60
N ALA A 315 18.01 -24.06 -5.70
CA ALA A 315 19.43 -24.28 -5.76
C ALA A 315 19.82 -24.93 -7.09
N GLN A 316 20.89 -24.43 -7.68
CA GLN A 316 21.42 -24.99 -8.92
C GLN A 316 22.26 -26.24 -8.63
N ALA A 317 22.32 -27.14 -9.61
CA ALA A 317 23.21 -28.28 -9.54
C ALA A 317 24.67 -27.85 -9.25
N ARG A 318 25.43 -28.69 -8.61
CA ARG A 318 26.85 -28.41 -8.37
C ARG A 318 27.55 -28.04 -9.66
N SER A 319 28.26 -26.95 -9.64
CA SER A 319 28.98 -26.38 -10.76
C SER A 319 30.21 -25.64 -10.26
N LEU A 320 31.14 -25.33 -11.14
CA LEU A 320 32.28 -24.51 -10.78
C LEU A 320 31.81 -23.16 -10.27
N ALA A 321 32.34 -22.76 -9.11
CA ALA A 321 32.02 -21.51 -8.46
C ALA A 321 33.31 -20.83 -7.97
N ILE A 322 33.27 -19.51 -8.01
CA ILE A 322 34.36 -18.64 -7.55
C ILE A 322 33.77 -17.48 -6.70
N PRO A 323 34.56 -16.94 -5.78
CA PRO A 323 34.20 -15.69 -5.12
C PRO A 323 34.00 -14.56 -6.13
N ASN A 324 32.90 -13.80 -6.03
CA ASN A 324 32.60 -12.68 -6.92
C ASN A 324 33.73 -11.60 -6.89
N ALA A 325 34.43 -11.48 -5.77
CA ALA A 325 35.58 -10.58 -5.64
C ALA A 325 36.75 -10.89 -6.60
N ALA A 326 36.83 -12.12 -7.12
CA ALA A 326 37.85 -12.52 -8.12
C ALA A 326 37.49 -12.05 -9.54
N VAL A 327 36.27 -11.58 -9.78
CA VAL A 327 35.81 -11.21 -11.10
C VAL A 327 36.25 -9.79 -11.46
N HIS A 328 36.97 -9.65 -12.55
CA HIS A 328 37.44 -8.37 -13.08
C HIS A 328 36.91 -8.12 -14.48
N ARG A 329 36.83 -6.86 -14.84
CA ARG A 329 36.51 -6.44 -16.21
C ARG A 329 37.70 -5.66 -16.77
N ILE A 330 38.34 -6.22 -17.81
CA ILE A 330 39.49 -5.60 -18.49
C ILE A 330 39.13 -5.49 -19.97
N ASP A 331 39.29 -4.30 -20.55
CA ASP A 331 39.01 -3.99 -21.95
C ASP A 331 37.60 -4.48 -22.41
N GLY A 332 36.61 -4.37 -21.51
CA GLY A 332 35.24 -4.78 -21.78
C GLY A 332 34.98 -6.28 -21.60
N GLN A 333 36.01 -7.11 -21.40
CA GLN A 333 35.87 -8.55 -21.16
C GLN A 333 35.78 -8.85 -19.66
N VAL A 334 34.87 -9.72 -19.28
CA VAL A 334 34.74 -10.26 -17.92
C VAL A 334 35.65 -11.47 -17.80
N GLY A 335 36.50 -11.49 -16.80
CA GLY A 335 37.44 -12.58 -16.57
C GLY A 335 38.01 -12.59 -15.16
N VAL A 336 38.91 -13.53 -14.89
CA VAL A 336 39.63 -13.67 -13.64
C VAL A 336 41.13 -13.80 -13.87
N TRP A 337 41.95 -13.40 -12.91
CA TRP A 337 43.37 -13.69 -12.91
C TRP A 337 43.61 -15.06 -12.35
N VAL A 338 44.17 -15.95 -13.18
CA VAL A 338 44.53 -17.34 -12.82
C VAL A 338 46.02 -17.43 -12.69
N VAL A 339 46.49 -18.19 -11.68
CA VAL A 339 47.90 -18.53 -11.51
C VAL A 339 48.16 -19.82 -12.26
N ARG A 340 48.92 -19.80 -13.37
CA ARG A 340 49.33 -20.95 -14.15
C ARG A 340 50.83 -20.97 -14.29
N ASP A 341 51.47 -22.08 -13.94
CA ASP A 341 52.92 -22.26 -14.04
C ASP A 341 53.75 -21.13 -13.40
N GLY A 342 53.21 -20.46 -12.38
CA GLY A 342 53.88 -19.35 -11.68
C GLY A 342 53.67 -17.97 -12.30
N ASP A 343 52.88 -17.86 -13.37
CA ASP A 343 52.55 -16.61 -14.06
C ASP A 343 51.08 -16.27 -13.87
N LEU A 344 50.75 -14.95 -13.96
CA LEU A 344 49.38 -14.45 -13.99
C LEU A 344 48.82 -14.43 -15.40
N VAL A 345 47.75 -15.15 -15.62
CA VAL A 345 47.02 -15.19 -16.90
C VAL A 345 45.62 -14.69 -16.71
N PHE A 346 45.17 -13.69 -17.50
CA PHE A 346 43.78 -13.27 -17.50
C PHE A 346 42.95 -14.25 -18.31
N ALA A 347 42.08 -14.99 -17.63
CA ALA A 347 41.17 -15.95 -18.26
C ALA A 347 39.77 -15.34 -18.42
N PRO A 348 39.29 -15.12 -19.64
CA PRO A 348 37.93 -14.73 -19.88
C PRO A 348 36.98 -15.82 -19.38
N VAL A 349 35.94 -15.43 -18.63
CA VAL A 349 34.94 -16.33 -18.06
C VAL A 349 33.54 -15.96 -18.48
N ARG A 350 32.70 -16.99 -18.62
CA ARG A 350 31.25 -16.78 -18.72
C ARG A 350 30.63 -17.15 -17.38
N LEU A 351 30.02 -16.15 -16.75
CA LEU A 351 29.40 -16.29 -15.44
C LEU A 351 27.95 -16.72 -15.59
N GLY A 352 27.43 -17.40 -14.56
CA GLY A 352 26.05 -17.80 -14.41
C GLY A 352 25.38 -17.13 -13.20
N ALA A 353 24.63 -17.91 -12.44
CA ALA A 353 23.95 -17.44 -11.23
C ALA A 353 24.93 -17.05 -10.13
N GLN A 354 24.52 -16.11 -9.27
CA GLN A 354 25.24 -15.70 -8.07
C GLN A 354 24.35 -15.86 -6.84
N ASP A 355 24.98 -16.07 -5.68
CA ASP A 355 24.29 -16.09 -4.39
C ASP A 355 24.57 -14.82 -3.58
N LEU A 356 23.89 -14.68 -2.43
CA LEU A 356 24.08 -13.56 -1.51
C LEU A 356 25.32 -13.72 -0.61
N GLU A 357 25.98 -14.89 -0.63
CA GLU A 357 27.21 -15.16 0.10
C GLU A 357 28.46 -14.70 -0.66
N GLY A 358 28.27 -14.17 -1.88
CA GLY A 358 29.35 -13.63 -2.70
C GLY A 358 30.01 -14.68 -3.61
N TRP A 359 29.33 -15.79 -3.92
CA TRP A 359 29.78 -16.78 -4.90
C TRP A 359 29.06 -16.60 -6.23
N VAL A 360 29.78 -16.86 -7.30
CA VAL A 360 29.26 -16.80 -8.67
C VAL A 360 29.61 -18.07 -9.44
N GLN A 361 28.63 -18.57 -10.17
CA GLN A 361 28.78 -19.74 -11.03
C GLN A 361 29.66 -19.41 -12.24
N VAL A 362 30.56 -20.33 -12.59
CA VAL A 362 31.34 -20.25 -13.80
C VAL A 362 30.84 -21.30 -14.79
N LEU A 363 30.30 -20.84 -15.91
CA LEU A 363 29.77 -21.69 -16.97
C LEU A 363 30.87 -22.16 -17.91
N HIS A 364 31.86 -21.29 -18.19
CA HIS A 364 33.00 -21.58 -19.07
C HIS A 364 34.21 -20.72 -18.70
N GLY A 365 35.40 -21.23 -18.96
CA GLY A 365 36.68 -20.50 -18.88
C GLY A 365 37.64 -20.95 -17.78
N LEU A 366 37.17 -21.77 -16.84
CA LEU A 366 37.99 -22.28 -15.73
C LEU A 366 37.83 -23.80 -15.58
N THR A 367 38.80 -24.41 -14.91
CA THR A 367 38.78 -25.82 -14.50
C THR A 367 38.84 -25.94 -12.97
N ARG A 368 38.36 -27.06 -12.45
CA ARG A 368 38.37 -27.33 -11.00
C ARG A 368 39.79 -27.34 -10.46
N GLY A 369 40.00 -26.68 -9.34
CA GLY A 369 41.28 -26.67 -8.62
C GLY A 369 42.28 -25.63 -9.15
N GLU A 370 41.92 -24.83 -10.14
CA GLU A 370 42.75 -23.69 -10.55
C GLU A 370 42.80 -22.62 -9.45
N ASP A 371 43.98 -22.07 -9.22
CA ASP A 371 44.20 -20.97 -8.28
C ASP A 371 43.85 -19.63 -8.96
N ILE A 372 42.95 -18.90 -8.39
CA ILE A 372 42.49 -17.59 -8.88
C ILE A 372 42.79 -16.48 -7.88
N VAL A 373 43.09 -15.28 -8.35
CA VAL A 373 43.33 -14.13 -7.50
C VAL A 373 42.01 -13.53 -7.07
N ILE A 374 41.77 -13.39 -5.76
CA ILE A 374 40.59 -12.75 -5.19
C ILE A 374 40.85 -11.23 -5.02
N HIS A 375 41.96 -10.90 -4.37
CA HIS A 375 42.32 -9.51 -4.10
C HIS A 375 43.78 -9.26 -4.45
N SER A 376 44.07 -8.05 -4.88
CA SER A 376 45.45 -7.61 -5.16
C SER A 376 45.67 -6.20 -4.59
N ALA A 377 46.85 -5.95 -4.07
CA ALA A 377 47.24 -4.64 -3.54
C ALA A 377 47.34 -3.55 -4.62
N ARG A 378 47.49 -3.93 -5.89
CA ARG A 378 47.60 -3.04 -7.06
C ARG A 378 46.92 -3.68 -8.27
N ALA A 379 46.62 -2.87 -9.29
CA ALA A 379 46.18 -3.39 -10.57
C ALA A 379 47.14 -4.39 -11.15
N LEU A 380 46.61 -5.56 -11.58
CA LEU A 380 47.39 -6.64 -12.14
C LEU A 380 47.51 -6.51 -13.67
N SER A 381 48.61 -7.00 -14.19
CA SER A 381 48.84 -7.20 -15.63
C SER A 381 49.52 -8.57 -15.81
N ALA A 382 49.52 -9.09 -17.02
CA ALA A 382 50.18 -10.38 -17.33
C ALA A 382 51.69 -10.39 -17.04
N SER A 383 52.32 -9.23 -16.93
CA SER A 383 53.72 -9.08 -16.59
C SER A 383 53.98 -8.75 -15.13
N SER A 384 52.96 -8.68 -14.28
CA SER A 384 53.09 -8.37 -12.85
C SER A 384 53.74 -9.52 -12.12
N ARG A 385 54.84 -9.26 -11.39
CA ARG A 385 55.36 -10.19 -10.41
C ARG A 385 54.46 -10.19 -9.20
N PHE A 386 54.11 -11.34 -8.64
CA PHE A 386 53.20 -11.43 -7.52
C PHE A 386 53.82 -12.25 -6.37
N SER A 387 53.27 -12.06 -5.20
CA SER A 387 53.56 -12.80 -3.98
C SER A 387 52.24 -13.16 -3.32
N ILE A 388 52.02 -14.44 -3.07
CA ILE A 388 50.81 -14.93 -2.42
C ILE A 388 50.93 -14.64 -0.93
N VAL A 389 49.89 -14.04 -0.37
CA VAL A 389 49.74 -13.73 1.06
C VAL A 389 48.39 -14.18 1.56
N ASP A 390 48.30 -14.60 2.82
CA ASP A 390 47.04 -15.08 3.41
C ASP A 390 46.03 -13.98 3.62
N ALA A 391 46.50 -12.75 3.84
CA ALA A 391 45.65 -11.54 3.95
C ALA A 391 46.40 -10.31 3.42
N LEU A 392 45.66 -9.40 2.78
CA LEU A 392 46.21 -8.08 2.45
C LEU A 392 46.19 -7.19 3.70
N PRO A 393 47.22 -6.36 3.91
CA PRO A 393 47.32 -5.48 5.05
C PRO A 393 46.26 -4.37 5.04
#